data_69e447e3b6dfc4ead9cd0ad307e2a503
#
_entry.id   69e447e3b6dfc4ead9cd0ad307e2a503
#
_cell.length_a   1.000
_cell.length_b   1.000
_cell.length_c   1.000
_cell.angle_alpha   90.00
_cell.angle_beta   90.00
_cell.angle_gamma   90.00
#
_symmetry.space_group_name_H-M   'P 1'
#
loop_
_entity.id
_entity.type
_entity.pdbx_description
1 polymer ?
#
loop_
_entity_poly.entity_id
_entity_poly.type
_entity_poly.pdbx_seq_one_letter_code
_entity_poly.pdbx_strand_id
1 'polypeptide(L)'
;ALTLYAWGHSIDAASANALVAAALFASIALAYMSDQFPLPGDPHLIITSGITRGAVGLFLLTWLVFALPPTLQQARRTASKVVPKLREGGVRVRSNAARARLLGSHLAHLGILLLLIGHVLTTTLVDRSDPSHLVTLERDQPVEHDGYELVFVDTELISADDEAYDFGVGDGFVGVIVEVRRDGELIDTLRPGMLRFNSPSGAINSRSEVDRMTGLTGDTIVILDIFQSNDLLSSMMFGATDDVETIRVIVYSLRGSHLVWAGWVLVMLGGALALASSDRSVEH
;
A
#
# COMPACT_ATOMS: atom_id res chain seq x y z
N ALA A 1 -18.10 -20.12 -0.19
CA ALA A 1 -18.00 -21.57 0.14
C ALA A 1 -16.86 -21.84 1.15
N LEU A 2 -15.60 -21.47 0.84
CA LEU A 2 -14.45 -21.72 1.73
C LEU A 2 -14.58 -21.02 3.10
N THR A 3 -15.12 -19.81 3.13
CA THR A 3 -15.32 -19.04 4.35
C THR A 3 -16.40 -19.66 5.25
N LEU A 4 -17.49 -20.15 4.67
CA LEU A 4 -18.53 -20.87 5.39
C LEU A 4 -18.01 -22.23 5.92
N TYR A 5 -17.14 -22.90 5.16
CA TYR A 5 -16.45 -24.09 5.62
C TYR A 5 -15.52 -23.81 6.81
N ALA A 6 -14.82 -22.66 6.80
CA ALA A 6 -13.95 -22.23 7.90
C ALA A 6 -14.72 -21.95 9.20
N TRP A 7 -15.97 -21.46 9.12
CA TRP A 7 -16.85 -21.26 10.27
C TRP A 7 -17.42 -22.56 10.85
N GLY A 8 -17.31 -23.67 10.11
CA GLY A 8 -17.82 -24.98 10.52
C GLY A 8 -19.32 -25.16 10.20
N HIS A 9 -19.76 -26.41 10.22
CA HIS A 9 -21.13 -26.80 9.86
C HIS A 9 -22.19 -26.46 10.94
N SER A 10 -21.81 -25.74 12.01
CA SER A 10 -22.62 -25.52 13.20
C SER A 10 -23.25 -24.13 13.33
N ILE A 11 -23.12 -23.27 12.31
CA ILE A 11 -23.69 -21.91 12.35
C ILE A 11 -25.07 -21.96 11.71
N ASP A 12 -26.10 -21.60 12.47
CA ASP A 12 -27.45 -21.41 11.96
C ASP A 12 -27.55 -20.15 11.07
N ALA A 13 -28.61 -20.05 10.30
CA ALA A 13 -28.83 -18.94 9.36
C ALA A 13 -28.90 -17.57 10.06
N ALA A 14 -29.42 -17.51 11.27
CA ALA A 14 -29.52 -16.27 12.03
C ALA A 14 -28.12 -15.79 12.48
N SER A 15 -27.31 -16.71 13.00
CA SER A 15 -25.92 -16.44 13.36
C SER A 15 -25.06 -16.06 12.16
N ALA A 16 -25.25 -16.71 10.99
CA ALA A 16 -24.56 -16.35 9.77
C ALA A 16 -24.91 -14.94 9.30
N ASN A 17 -26.20 -14.57 9.33
CA ASN A 17 -26.65 -13.22 8.99
C ASN A 17 -26.11 -12.16 9.96
N ALA A 18 -26.10 -12.45 11.25
CA ALA A 18 -25.53 -11.56 12.27
C ALA A 18 -24.02 -11.32 12.05
N LEU A 19 -23.27 -12.36 11.68
CA LEU A 19 -21.85 -12.26 11.39
C LEU A 19 -21.58 -11.45 10.11
N VAL A 20 -22.39 -11.61 9.06
CA VAL A 20 -22.28 -10.80 7.84
C VAL A 20 -22.61 -9.33 8.14
N ALA A 21 -23.67 -9.07 8.91
CA ALA A 21 -24.00 -7.72 9.35
C ALA A 21 -22.85 -7.10 10.18
N ALA A 22 -22.29 -7.83 11.14
CA ALA A 22 -21.15 -7.37 11.93
C ALA A 22 -19.92 -7.08 11.04
N ALA A 23 -19.65 -7.93 10.04
CA ALA A 23 -18.57 -7.70 9.09
C ALA A 23 -18.81 -6.44 8.24
N LEU A 24 -20.04 -6.19 7.82
CA LEU A 24 -20.41 -4.98 7.09
C LEU A 24 -20.19 -3.72 7.96
N PHE A 25 -20.67 -3.72 9.21
CA PHE A 25 -20.42 -2.59 10.11
C PHE A 25 -18.94 -2.37 10.38
N ALA A 26 -18.16 -3.45 10.60
CA ALA A 26 -16.71 -3.36 10.77
C ALA A 26 -16.03 -2.80 9.51
N SER A 27 -16.50 -3.16 8.33
CA SER A 27 -15.97 -2.65 7.05
C SER A 27 -16.27 -1.17 6.85
N ILE A 28 -17.47 -0.74 7.20
CA ILE A 28 -17.84 0.69 7.20
C ILE A 28 -16.95 1.47 8.19
N ALA A 29 -16.76 0.94 9.41
CA ALA A 29 -15.89 1.56 10.39
C ALA A 29 -14.43 1.64 9.91
N LEU A 30 -13.92 0.58 9.29
CA LEU A 30 -12.56 0.58 8.70
C LEU A 30 -12.42 1.62 7.60
N ALA A 31 -13.38 1.71 6.68
CA ALA A 31 -13.37 2.70 5.62
C ALA A 31 -13.42 4.13 6.18
N TYR A 32 -14.25 4.37 7.20
CA TYR A 32 -14.31 5.65 7.90
C TYR A 32 -12.98 6.00 8.60
N MET A 33 -12.41 5.04 9.37
CA MET A 33 -11.13 5.26 10.07
C MET A 33 -9.95 5.43 9.11
N SER A 34 -10.06 4.91 7.90
CA SER A 34 -9.05 5.07 6.84
C SER A 34 -9.26 6.34 6.00
N ASP A 35 -10.21 7.21 6.41
CA ASP A 35 -10.53 8.45 5.72
C ASP A 35 -11.05 8.26 4.27
N GLN A 36 -11.77 7.15 4.04
CA GLN A 36 -12.31 6.80 2.75
C GLN A 36 -13.84 7.05 2.67
N PHE A 37 -14.31 8.10 3.35
CA PHE A 37 -15.69 8.57 3.26
C PHE A 37 -15.71 10.04 2.81
N PRO A 38 -16.66 10.38 1.89
CA PRO A 38 -17.65 9.52 1.27
C PRO A 38 -17.04 8.46 0.36
N LEU A 39 -17.70 7.29 0.22
CA LEU A 39 -17.21 6.23 -0.67
C LEU A 39 -17.20 6.71 -2.13
N PRO A 40 -16.15 6.36 -2.92
CA PRO A 40 -16.03 6.82 -4.29
C PRO A 40 -17.23 6.42 -5.16
N GLY A 41 -17.85 7.43 -5.79
CA GLY A 41 -19.04 7.29 -6.62
C GLY A 41 -18.78 6.98 -8.08
N ASP A 42 -17.52 7.00 -8.52
CA ASP A 42 -17.10 6.72 -9.89
C ASP A 42 -17.38 5.27 -10.29
N PRO A 43 -17.67 5.00 -11.58
CA PRO A 43 -17.94 3.65 -12.04
C PRO A 43 -16.69 2.77 -11.94
N HIS A 44 -16.88 1.48 -11.58
CA HIS A 44 -15.80 0.52 -11.58
C HIS A 44 -15.36 0.17 -13.02
N LEU A 45 -14.04 0.16 -13.29
CA LEU A 45 -13.49 -0.03 -14.65
C LEU A 45 -13.90 -1.35 -15.31
N ILE A 46 -14.12 -2.41 -14.52
CA ILE A 46 -14.45 -3.76 -15.03
C ILE A 46 -15.94 -4.01 -15.02
N ILE A 47 -16.67 -3.40 -14.09
CA ILE A 47 -18.12 -3.59 -13.92
C ILE A 47 -18.79 -2.29 -14.37
N THR A 48 -19.33 -2.29 -15.57
CA THR A 48 -20.00 -1.13 -16.14
C THR A 48 -21.43 -0.99 -15.64
N SER A 49 -21.98 0.21 -15.75
CA SER A 49 -23.37 0.60 -15.49
C SER A 49 -23.89 0.41 -14.05
N GLY A 50 -23.87 1.48 -13.30
CA GLY A 50 -24.61 1.62 -12.03
C GLY A 50 -23.92 1.05 -10.78
N ILE A 51 -22.78 0.38 -10.92
CA ILE A 51 -22.00 -0.11 -9.79
C ILE A 51 -20.80 0.83 -9.58
N THR A 52 -20.78 1.48 -8.43
CA THR A 52 -19.69 2.38 -8.05
C THR A 52 -18.49 1.63 -7.51
N ARG A 53 -17.31 2.23 -7.63
CA ARG A 53 -16.07 1.68 -7.07
C ARG A 53 -16.16 1.52 -5.55
N GLY A 54 -16.79 2.48 -4.86
CA GLY A 54 -17.06 2.39 -3.43
C GLY A 54 -17.95 1.20 -3.04
N ALA A 55 -18.99 0.91 -3.83
CA ALA A 55 -19.84 -0.26 -3.59
C ALA A 55 -19.06 -1.58 -3.73
N VAL A 56 -18.23 -1.70 -4.77
CA VAL A 56 -17.35 -2.86 -4.98
C VAL A 56 -16.34 -2.98 -3.84
N GLY A 57 -15.69 -1.88 -3.45
CA GLY A 57 -14.73 -1.85 -2.36
C GLY A 57 -15.36 -2.29 -1.04
N LEU A 58 -16.53 -1.76 -0.69
CA LEU A 58 -17.24 -2.14 0.53
C LEU A 58 -17.68 -3.61 0.51
N PHE A 59 -18.14 -4.11 -0.64
CA PHE A 59 -18.48 -5.53 -0.81
C PHE A 59 -17.26 -6.42 -0.57
N LEU A 60 -16.14 -6.13 -1.21
CA LEU A 60 -14.90 -6.88 -1.06
C LEU A 60 -14.40 -6.84 0.39
N LEU A 61 -14.37 -5.65 0.98
CA LEU A 61 -13.94 -5.45 2.36
C LEU A 61 -14.80 -6.26 3.34
N THR A 62 -16.12 -6.27 3.15
CA THR A 62 -17.06 -7.05 3.98
C THR A 62 -16.73 -8.55 3.95
N TRP A 63 -16.45 -9.12 2.78
CA TRP A 63 -16.09 -10.53 2.69
C TRP A 63 -14.71 -10.85 3.26
N LEU A 64 -13.75 -9.95 3.10
CA LEU A 64 -12.40 -10.10 3.67
C LEU A 64 -12.45 -10.03 5.21
N VAL A 65 -13.17 -9.04 5.76
CA VAL A 65 -13.36 -8.89 7.21
C VAL A 65 -14.13 -10.08 7.78
N PHE A 66 -15.15 -10.58 7.08
CA PHE A 66 -15.88 -11.79 7.48
C PHE A 66 -14.99 -13.04 7.53
N ALA A 67 -13.98 -13.15 6.63
CA ALA A 67 -13.06 -14.28 6.59
C ALA A 67 -11.93 -14.19 7.64
N LEU A 68 -11.67 -13.00 8.20
CA LEU A 68 -10.52 -12.75 9.08
C LEU A 68 -10.59 -13.51 10.42
N PRO A 69 -11.70 -13.47 11.20
CA PRO A 69 -11.76 -14.14 12.50
C PRO A 69 -11.52 -15.66 12.45
N PRO A 70 -12.19 -16.45 11.57
CA PRO A 70 -11.96 -17.88 11.51
C PRO A 70 -10.55 -18.23 11.06
N THR A 71 -9.98 -17.44 10.11
CA THR A 71 -8.60 -17.65 9.64
C THR A 71 -7.61 -17.38 10.77
N LEU A 72 -7.77 -16.29 11.52
CA LEU A 72 -6.95 -15.96 12.68
C LEU A 72 -7.06 -17.04 13.78
N GLN A 73 -8.27 -17.52 14.06
CA GLN A 73 -8.50 -18.56 15.04
C GLN A 73 -7.79 -19.88 14.64
N GLN A 74 -7.87 -20.26 13.36
CA GLN A 74 -7.18 -21.45 12.86
C GLN A 74 -5.65 -21.29 12.91
N ALA A 75 -5.12 -20.15 12.49
CA ALA A 75 -3.69 -19.84 12.60
C ALA A 75 -3.22 -19.92 14.06
N ARG A 76 -3.96 -19.30 15.00
CA ARG A 76 -3.66 -19.32 16.44
C ARG A 76 -3.71 -20.75 17.01
N ARG A 77 -4.74 -21.54 16.70
CA ARG A 77 -4.86 -22.94 17.15
C ARG A 77 -3.73 -23.81 16.62
N THR A 78 -3.32 -23.60 15.38
CA THR A 78 -2.21 -24.32 14.78
C THR A 78 -0.89 -23.88 15.39
N ALA A 79 -0.66 -22.58 15.52
CA ALA A 79 0.56 -22.04 16.14
C ALA A 79 0.74 -22.55 17.58
N SER A 80 -0.30 -22.53 18.42
CA SER A 80 -0.23 -23.01 19.80
C SER A 80 0.18 -24.49 19.93
N LYS A 81 -0.15 -25.31 18.94
CA LYS A 81 0.19 -26.75 18.91
C LYS A 81 1.56 -27.02 18.26
N VAL A 82 1.98 -26.18 17.33
CA VAL A 82 3.15 -26.40 16.48
C VAL A 82 4.40 -25.73 17.04
N VAL A 83 4.29 -24.47 17.49
CA VAL A 83 5.44 -23.68 17.93
C VAL A 83 6.22 -24.34 19.08
N PRO A 84 5.60 -24.88 20.17
CA PRO A 84 6.35 -25.57 21.22
C PRO A 84 7.14 -26.76 20.67
N LYS A 85 6.54 -27.57 19.81
CA LYS A 85 7.16 -28.76 19.23
C LYS A 85 8.28 -28.44 18.24
N LEU A 86 8.16 -27.34 17.50
CA LEU A 86 9.25 -26.85 16.64
C LEU A 86 10.42 -26.36 17.49
N ARG A 87 10.15 -25.73 18.61
CA ARG A 87 11.17 -25.23 19.55
C ARG A 87 11.96 -26.38 20.21
N GLU A 88 11.29 -27.48 20.56
CA GLU A 88 11.89 -28.65 21.19
C GLU A 88 12.71 -29.51 20.22
N GLY A 89 12.24 -29.73 19.00
CA GLY A 89 12.84 -30.68 18.06
C GLY A 89 13.27 -30.11 16.71
N GLY A 90 13.09 -28.81 16.50
CA GLY A 90 13.39 -28.15 15.21
C GLY A 90 12.50 -28.61 14.06
N VAL A 91 12.62 -27.94 12.92
CA VAL A 91 11.87 -28.25 11.67
C VAL A 91 12.34 -29.55 11.02
N ARG A 92 13.50 -30.06 11.42
CA ARG A 92 14.16 -31.23 10.77
C ARG A 92 13.51 -32.58 11.01
N VAL A 93 12.64 -32.69 12.02
CA VAL A 93 11.91 -33.95 12.28
C VAL A 93 10.71 -34.04 11.32
N ARG A 94 10.55 -35.20 10.64
CA ARG A 94 9.48 -35.41 9.63
C ARG A 94 8.08 -35.02 10.10
N SER A 95 7.74 -35.31 11.37
CA SER A 95 6.44 -34.92 11.96
C SER A 95 6.32 -33.41 12.18
N ASN A 96 7.44 -32.70 12.43
CA ASN A 96 7.47 -31.25 12.61
C ASN A 96 7.45 -30.51 11.28
N ALA A 97 8.03 -31.10 10.23
CA ALA A 97 7.95 -30.55 8.86
C ALA A 97 6.51 -30.42 8.37
N ALA A 98 5.68 -31.47 8.54
CA ALA A 98 4.27 -31.39 8.18
C ALA A 98 3.50 -30.32 8.98
N ARG A 99 3.83 -30.15 10.27
CA ARG A 99 3.23 -29.11 11.12
C ARG A 99 3.69 -27.70 10.72
N ALA A 100 4.96 -27.54 10.40
CA ALA A 100 5.50 -26.26 9.91
C ALA A 100 4.83 -25.85 8.60
N ARG A 101 4.62 -26.80 7.68
CA ARG A 101 3.89 -26.57 6.42
C ARG A 101 2.46 -26.12 6.66
N LEU A 102 1.74 -26.77 7.60
CA LEU A 102 0.38 -26.39 7.95
C LEU A 102 0.34 -24.98 8.56
N LEU A 103 1.26 -24.65 9.47
CA LEU A 103 1.38 -23.31 10.04
C LEU A 103 1.70 -22.28 8.94
N GLY A 104 2.63 -22.60 8.05
CA GLY A 104 2.99 -21.76 6.91
C GLY A 104 1.78 -21.44 6.02
N SER A 105 0.95 -22.46 5.73
CA SER A 105 -0.29 -22.27 4.98
C SER A 105 -1.26 -21.29 5.68
N HIS A 106 -1.46 -21.43 7.00
CA HIS A 106 -2.34 -20.52 7.74
C HIS A 106 -1.79 -19.10 7.80
N LEU A 107 -0.48 -18.92 7.96
CA LEU A 107 0.15 -17.61 7.92
C LEU A 107 0.02 -16.96 6.55
N ALA A 108 0.23 -17.72 5.47
CA ALA A 108 0.05 -17.22 4.11
C ALA A 108 -1.39 -16.78 3.85
N HIS A 109 -2.40 -17.57 4.26
CA HIS A 109 -3.81 -17.18 4.11
C HIS A 109 -4.15 -15.92 4.91
N LEU A 110 -3.68 -15.82 6.16
CA LEU A 110 -3.86 -14.61 6.95
C LEU A 110 -3.19 -13.42 6.30
N GLY A 111 -1.97 -13.61 5.80
CA GLY A 111 -1.22 -12.59 5.08
C GLY A 111 -1.95 -12.09 3.83
N ILE A 112 -2.52 -12.99 3.02
CA ILE A 112 -3.32 -12.63 1.84
C ILE A 112 -4.55 -11.81 2.26
N LEU A 113 -5.25 -12.19 3.33
CA LEU A 113 -6.42 -11.43 3.80
C LEU A 113 -6.03 -10.01 4.21
N LEU A 114 -4.97 -9.84 5.01
CA LEU A 114 -4.51 -8.52 5.43
C LEU A 114 -4.04 -7.68 4.23
N LEU A 115 -3.28 -8.27 3.31
CA LEU A 115 -2.82 -7.62 2.09
C LEU A 115 -4.01 -7.11 1.26
N LEU A 116 -5.03 -7.95 1.05
CA LEU A 116 -6.21 -7.57 0.29
C LEU A 116 -7.05 -6.51 1.01
N ILE A 117 -7.21 -6.58 2.34
CA ILE A 117 -7.88 -5.54 3.12
C ILE A 117 -7.14 -4.20 2.94
N GLY A 118 -5.84 -4.19 3.15
CA GLY A 118 -5.01 -3.00 2.95
C GLY A 118 -5.11 -2.49 1.51
N HIS A 119 -5.08 -3.37 0.51
CA HIS A 119 -5.21 -2.99 -0.90
C HIS A 119 -6.58 -2.35 -1.20
N VAL A 120 -7.67 -2.89 -0.69
CA VAL A 120 -9.00 -2.29 -0.86
C VAL A 120 -9.03 -0.89 -0.26
N LEU A 121 -8.48 -0.70 0.94
CA LEU A 121 -8.45 0.61 1.61
C LEU A 121 -7.57 1.62 0.87
N THR A 122 -6.41 1.21 0.36
CA THR A 122 -5.41 2.14 -0.20
C THR A 122 -5.51 2.35 -1.72
N THR A 123 -6.30 1.53 -2.42
CA THR A 123 -6.45 1.64 -3.88
C THR A 123 -7.88 1.67 -4.35
N THR A 124 -8.72 0.73 -3.88
CA THR A 124 -10.10 0.62 -4.39
C THR A 124 -11.00 1.72 -3.82
N LEU A 125 -10.81 2.07 -2.55
CA LEU A 125 -11.63 3.09 -1.88
C LEU A 125 -11.05 4.51 -1.97
N VAL A 126 -9.80 4.69 -2.39
CA VAL A 126 -9.23 6.03 -2.59
C VAL A 126 -9.92 6.72 -3.76
N ASP A 127 -10.56 7.85 -3.52
CA ASP A 127 -11.13 8.68 -4.58
C ASP A 127 -10.04 9.51 -5.26
N ARG A 128 -9.53 8.99 -6.38
CA ARG A 128 -8.48 9.66 -7.14
C ARG A 128 -8.98 10.89 -7.92
N SER A 129 -10.27 11.08 -8.01
CA SER A 129 -10.89 12.23 -8.67
C SER A 129 -11.17 13.40 -7.73
N ASP A 130 -10.97 13.20 -6.44
CA ASP A 130 -11.14 14.25 -5.44
C ASP A 130 -10.08 15.34 -5.65
N PRO A 131 -10.51 16.59 -5.94
CA PRO A 131 -9.59 17.71 -6.15
C PRO A 131 -8.80 18.08 -4.89
N SER A 132 -9.22 17.66 -3.69
CA SER A 132 -8.48 17.88 -2.45
C SER A 132 -7.08 17.25 -2.44
N HIS A 133 -6.85 16.23 -3.27
CA HIS A 133 -5.53 15.64 -3.44
C HIS A 133 -4.55 16.51 -4.21
N LEU A 134 -5.05 17.53 -4.93
CA LEU A 134 -4.23 18.40 -5.75
C LEU A 134 -3.80 19.62 -4.93
N VAL A 135 -2.51 19.71 -4.66
CA VAL A 135 -1.93 20.78 -3.86
C VAL A 135 -0.99 21.61 -4.72
N THR A 136 -1.23 22.91 -4.78
CA THR A 136 -0.32 23.88 -5.40
C THR A 136 0.59 24.42 -4.32
N LEU A 137 1.90 24.35 -4.56
CA LEU A 137 2.92 24.81 -3.62
C LEU A 137 3.69 25.97 -4.28
N GLU A 138 3.76 27.10 -3.60
CA GLU A 138 4.66 28.19 -3.94
C GLU A 138 5.97 28.01 -3.17
N ARG A 139 7.08 28.46 -3.77
CA ARG A 139 8.41 28.32 -3.16
C ARG A 139 8.45 28.97 -1.77
N ASP A 140 8.96 28.23 -0.79
CA ASP A 140 9.11 28.64 0.61
C ASP A 140 7.80 29.02 1.34
N GLN A 141 6.64 28.73 0.74
CA GLN A 141 5.34 28.97 1.36
C GLN A 141 4.76 27.66 1.91
N PRO A 142 4.46 27.56 3.21
CA PRO A 142 3.83 26.37 3.77
C PRO A 142 2.36 26.29 3.37
N VAL A 143 1.94 25.11 2.92
CA VAL A 143 0.53 24.79 2.63
C VAL A 143 0.09 23.64 3.53
N GLU A 144 -1.00 23.86 4.25
CA GLU A 144 -1.55 22.84 5.15
C GLU A 144 -2.31 21.77 4.37
N HIS A 145 -1.96 20.50 4.59
CA HIS A 145 -2.62 19.35 3.99
C HIS A 145 -2.58 18.15 4.95
N ASP A 146 -3.75 17.62 5.32
CA ASP A 146 -3.88 16.43 6.18
C ASP A 146 -3.13 16.51 7.53
N GLY A 147 -3.06 17.72 8.11
CA GLY A 147 -2.39 17.99 9.39
C GLY A 147 -0.85 18.02 9.28
N TYR A 148 -0.34 18.20 8.08
CA TYR A 148 1.06 18.52 7.78
C TYR A 148 1.14 19.84 7.02
N GLU A 149 2.26 20.50 7.16
CA GLU A 149 2.66 21.64 6.34
C GLU A 149 3.60 21.13 5.25
N LEU A 150 3.24 21.33 3.98
CA LEU A 150 4.06 21.00 2.84
C LEU A 150 4.74 22.28 2.35
N VAL A 151 6.05 22.27 2.19
CA VAL A 151 6.85 23.42 1.73
C VAL A 151 7.66 23.01 0.53
N PHE A 152 7.43 23.62 -0.61
CA PHE A 152 8.31 23.47 -1.79
C PHE A 152 9.58 24.30 -1.55
N VAL A 153 10.72 23.62 -1.46
CA VAL A 153 12.00 24.27 -1.11
C VAL A 153 12.84 24.50 -2.35
N ASP A 154 13.00 23.45 -3.20
CA ASP A 154 13.92 23.51 -4.34
C ASP A 154 13.54 22.52 -5.43
N THR A 155 14.21 22.67 -6.56
CA THR A 155 14.13 21.75 -7.71
C THR A 155 15.43 20.96 -7.84
N GLU A 156 15.31 19.74 -8.36
CA GLU A 156 16.46 18.89 -8.63
C GLU A 156 16.51 18.49 -10.10
N LEU A 157 17.69 18.66 -10.70
CA LEU A 157 18.03 18.12 -12.00
C LEU A 157 19.36 17.37 -11.89
N ILE A 158 19.29 16.05 -11.81
CA ILE A 158 20.45 15.20 -11.54
C ILE A 158 20.66 14.25 -12.71
N SER A 159 21.88 14.23 -13.27
CA SER A 159 22.28 13.25 -14.29
C SER A 159 22.71 11.93 -13.63
N ALA A 160 22.59 10.80 -14.32
CA ALA A 160 23.04 9.51 -13.83
C ALA A 160 24.56 9.45 -13.56
N ASP A 161 25.33 10.35 -14.19
CA ASP A 161 26.80 10.47 -13.99
C ASP A 161 27.16 11.30 -12.74
N ASP A 162 26.16 11.90 -12.08
CA ASP A 162 26.37 12.71 -10.88
C ASP A 162 26.49 11.81 -9.65
N GLU A 163 27.41 12.16 -8.73
CA GLU A 163 27.56 11.45 -7.45
C GLU A 163 26.29 11.52 -6.57
N ALA A 164 25.45 12.54 -6.77
CA ALA A 164 24.19 12.70 -6.05
C ALA A 164 23.07 11.78 -6.58
N TYR A 165 23.29 11.05 -7.68
CA TYR A 165 22.31 10.16 -8.27
C TYR A 165 22.21 8.85 -7.49
N ASP A 166 21.17 8.71 -6.68
CA ASP A 166 20.96 7.57 -5.77
C ASP A 166 19.79 6.63 -6.15
N PHE A 167 19.15 6.87 -7.30
CA PHE A 167 17.98 6.09 -7.73
C PHE A 167 18.29 4.68 -8.25
N GLY A 168 19.54 4.39 -8.58
CA GLY A 168 19.99 3.07 -9.03
C GLY A 168 19.48 2.60 -10.40
N VAL A 169 18.55 3.33 -11.04
CA VAL A 169 17.97 3.04 -12.35
C VAL A 169 17.64 4.33 -13.09
N GLY A 170 17.75 4.31 -14.44
CA GLY A 170 17.49 5.50 -15.28
C GLY A 170 18.78 6.26 -15.62
N ASP A 171 18.65 7.28 -16.46
CA ASP A 171 19.74 8.11 -16.98
C ASP A 171 19.71 9.54 -16.43
N GLY A 172 18.82 9.83 -15.50
CA GLY A 172 18.70 11.10 -14.82
C GLY A 172 17.37 11.25 -14.09
N PHE A 173 17.33 12.21 -13.19
CA PHE A 173 16.16 12.55 -12.39
C PHE A 173 15.86 14.04 -12.53
N VAL A 174 14.57 14.34 -12.58
CA VAL A 174 14.04 15.70 -12.49
C VAL A 174 12.93 15.67 -11.48
N GLY A 175 13.03 16.50 -10.47
CA GLY A 175 12.05 16.53 -9.39
C GLY A 175 12.10 17.80 -8.58
N VAL A 176 11.48 17.73 -7.44
CA VAL A 176 11.36 18.82 -6.48
C VAL A 176 11.66 18.32 -5.08
N ILE A 177 12.12 19.23 -4.23
CA ILE A 177 12.30 18.96 -2.80
C ILE A 177 11.11 19.57 -2.07
N VAL A 178 10.36 18.71 -1.39
CA VAL A 178 9.21 19.10 -0.55
C VAL A 178 9.50 18.72 0.89
N GLU A 179 9.65 19.71 1.75
CA GLU A 179 9.71 19.47 3.18
C GLU A 179 8.30 19.24 3.74
N VAL A 180 8.18 18.22 4.60
CA VAL A 180 6.98 17.94 5.37
C VAL A 180 7.22 18.35 6.80
N ARG A 181 6.42 19.27 7.31
CA ARG A 181 6.53 19.78 8.65
C ARG A 181 5.26 19.52 9.45
N ARG A 182 5.38 19.48 10.76
CA ARG A 182 4.24 19.46 11.69
C ARG A 182 4.54 20.38 12.86
N ASP A 183 3.64 21.31 13.15
CA ASP A 183 3.82 22.32 14.18
C ASP A 183 5.15 23.11 14.01
N GLY A 184 5.55 23.34 12.75
CA GLY A 184 6.80 24.01 12.39
C GLY A 184 8.07 23.14 12.48
N GLU A 185 7.98 21.89 12.96
CA GLU A 185 9.12 20.97 13.03
C GLU A 185 9.21 20.13 11.75
N LEU A 186 10.43 20.01 11.19
CA LEU A 186 10.70 19.16 10.02
C LEU A 186 10.55 17.69 10.42
N ILE A 187 9.62 17.00 9.74
CA ILE A 187 9.34 15.57 9.92
C ILE A 187 10.06 14.74 8.88
N ASP A 188 10.01 15.17 7.59
CA ASP A 188 10.59 14.44 6.48
C ASP A 188 10.90 15.39 5.31
N THR A 189 11.70 14.90 4.36
CA THR A 189 12.01 15.61 3.12
C THR A 189 11.76 14.65 1.96
N LEU A 190 10.82 15.00 1.10
CA LEU A 190 10.36 14.18 -0.01
C LEU A 190 10.89 14.72 -1.34
N ARG A 191 11.21 13.81 -2.25
CA ARG A 191 11.78 14.10 -3.58
C ARG A 191 10.91 13.51 -4.71
N PRO A 192 9.65 13.93 -4.87
CA PRO A 192 8.82 13.47 -5.98
C PRO A 192 9.32 14.06 -7.31
N GLY A 193 9.27 13.25 -8.38
CA GLY A 193 9.75 13.69 -9.67
C GLY A 193 9.56 12.70 -10.78
N MET A 194 10.48 12.71 -11.73
CA MET A 194 10.53 11.80 -12.89
C MET A 194 11.94 11.29 -13.16
N LEU A 195 12.05 9.99 -13.30
CA LEU A 195 13.24 9.35 -13.86
C LEU A 195 13.22 9.42 -15.39
N ARG A 196 14.35 9.75 -15.97
CA ARG A 196 14.57 9.73 -17.43
C ARG A 196 15.24 8.42 -17.84
N PHE A 197 14.85 7.92 -19.01
CA PHE A 197 15.45 6.77 -19.67
C PHE A 197 15.72 7.10 -21.12
N ASN A 198 16.98 7.08 -21.55
CA ASN A 198 17.38 7.31 -22.92
C ASN A 198 17.25 6.01 -23.71
N SER A 199 16.40 5.99 -24.73
CA SER A 199 16.30 4.85 -25.62
C SER A 199 17.47 4.85 -26.62
N PRO A 200 17.96 3.70 -27.07
CA PRO A 200 18.92 3.61 -28.17
C PRO A 200 18.45 4.27 -29.47
N SER A 201 17.15 4.45 -29.64
CA SER A 201 16.57 5.19 -30.78
C SER A 201 16.59 6.70 -30.63
N GLY A 202 17.14 7.24 -29.53
CA GLY A 202 17.14 8.66 -29.20
C GLY A 202 15.83 9.18 -28.59
N ALA A 203 14.84 8.30 -28.39
CA ALA A 203 13.62 8.69 -27.69
C ALA A 203 13.90 8.76 -26.18
N ILE A 204 13.35 9.78 -25.52
CA ILE A 204 13.39 9.93 -24.07
C ILE A 204 12.07 9.36 -23.53
N ASN A 205 12.18 8.36 -22.68
CA ASN A 205 11.07 7.86 -21.88
C ASN A 205 11.19 8.42 -20.47
N SER A 206 10.06 8.57 -19.80
CA SER A 206 10.05 9.01 -18.40
C SER A 206 9.13 8.12 -17.57
N ARG A 207 9.47 7.98 -16.30
CA ARG A 207 8.66 7.30 -15.29
C ARG A 207 8.49 8.23 -14.09
N SER A 208 7.28 8.41 -13.63
CA SER A 208 7.03 9.12 -12.37
C SER A 208 7.76 8.42 -11.23
N GLU A 209 8.50 9.19 -10.47
CA GLU A 209 9.10 8.78 -9.20
C GLU A 209 8.27 9.39 -8.08
N VAL A 210 7.69 8.52 -7.29
CA VAL A 210 6.80 8.88 -6.20
C VAL A 210 7.57 8.75 -4.91
N ASP A 211 7.56 9.77 -4.08
CA ASP A 211 8.14 9.67 -2.76
C ASP A 211 7.08 9.55 -1.67
N ARG A 212 7.47 9.02 -0.52
CA ARG A 212 6.55 8.69 0.54
C ARG A 212 7.11 8.94 1.93
N MET A 213 6.27 9.45 2.79
CA MET A 213 6.50 9.49 4.23
C MET A 213 5.70 8.37 4.91
N THR A 214 6.34 7.60 5.78
CA THR A 214 5.67 6.54 6.54
C THR A 214 5.21 7.06 7.90
N GLY A 215 3.90 7.11 8.12
CA GLY A 215 3.27 7.51 9.38
C GLY A 215 2.75 6.33 10.20
N LEU A 216 2.21 6.60 11.40
CA LEU A 216 1.66 5.57 12.29
C LEU A 216 0.41 4.88 11.72
N THR A 217 -0.41 5.59 10.98
CA THR A 217 -1.68 5.07 10.44
C THR A 217 -1.57 4.57 9.01
N GLY A 218 -0.48 4.90 8.32
CA GLY A 218 -0.23 4.55 6.92
C GLY A 218 0.81 5.46 6.29
N ASP A 219 0.99 5.30 4.99
CA ASP A 219 1.92 6.09 4.20
C ASP A 219 1.20 7.32 3.61
N THR A 220 1.89 8.45 3.55
CA THR A 220 1.52 9.59 2.72
C THR A 220 2.43 9.61 1.51
N ILE A 221 1.86 9.56 0.32
CA ILE A 221 2.61 9.61 -0.92
C ILE A 221 2.45 10.96 -1.59
N VAL A 222 3.55 11.47 -2.14
CA VAL A 222 3.59 12.71 -2.91
C VAL A 222 4.05 12.40 -4.33
N ILE A 223 3.29 12.87 -5.31
CA ILE A 223 3.52 12.67 -6.73
C ILE A 223 3.61 14.04 -7.38
N LEU A 224 4.67 14.32 -8.11
CA LEU A 224 4.77 15.56 -8.89
C LEU A 224 3.78 15.52 -10.06
N ASP A 225 2.87 16.50 -10.12
CA ASP A 225 2.01 16.71 -11.29
C ASP A 225 2.76 17.56 -12.33
N ILE A 226 3.62 16.89 -13.08
CA ILE A 226 4.50 17.54 -14.05
C ILE A 226 3.74 18.33 -15.13
N PHE A 227 2.52 17.88 -15.50
CA PHE A 227 1.74 18.53 -16.55
C PHE A 227 1.08 19.83 -16.10
N GLN A 228 0.92 20.01 -14.79
CA GLN A 228 0.37 21.24 -14.19
C GLN A 228 1.45 22.15 -13.59
N SER A 229 2.70 21.68 -13.57
CA SER A 229 3.86 22.46 -13.10
C SER A 229 4.53 23.13 -14.30
N ASN A 230 3.84 24.11 -14.92
CA ASN A 230 4.25 24.75 -16.15
C ASN A 230 5.63 25.41 -16.07
N ASP A 231 5.94 26.03 -14.94
CA ASP A 231 7.23 26.70 -14.70
C ASP A 231 8.35 25.66 -14.70
N LEU A 232 8.14 24.54 -14.03
CA LEU A 232 9.09 23.44 -14.03
C LEU A 232 9.28 22.85 -15.42
N LEU A 233 8.21 22.63 -16.20
CA LEU A 233 8.30 22.15 -17.57
C LEU A 233 9.12 23.11 -18.45
N SER A 234 8.86 24.41 -18.34
CA SER A 234 9.58 25.44 -19.08
C SER A 234 11.05 25.48 -18.69
N SER A 235 11.34 25.44 -17.40
CA SER A 235 12.70 25.46 -16.86
C SER A 235 13.51 24.23 -17.25
N MET A 236 12.87 23.05 -17.27
CA MET A 236 13.49 21.83 -17.77
C MET A 236 13.91 21.91 -19.23
N MET A 237 13.09 22.56 -20.08
CA MET A 237 13.39 22.73 -21.50
C MET A 237 14.62 23.64 -21.75
N PHE A 238 14.85 24.61 -20.87
CA PHE A 238 15.92 25.60 -20.97
C PHE A 238 17.10 25.32 -20.03
N GLY A 239 17.02 24.27 -19.18
CA GLY A 239 18.07 23.93 -18.22
C GLY A 239 18.19 24.91 -17.05
N ALA A 240 17.14 25.72 -16.82
CA ALA A 240 17.10 26.75 -15.76
C ALA A 240 16.01 26.35 -14.74
N THR A 241 16.39 25.61 -13.71
CA THR A 241 15.45 25.15 -12.68
C THR A 241 15.32 26.08 -11.47
N ASP A 242 16.23 27.04 -11.36
CA ASP A 242 16.29 27.97 -10.21
C ASP A 242 15.14 28.99 -10.18
N ASP A 243 14.51 29.24 -11.35
CA ASP A 243 13.43 30.21 -11.51
C ASP A 243 12.01 29.61 -11.28
N VAL A 244 11.92 28.38 -10.79
CA VAL A 244 10.62 27.72 -10.54
C VAL A 244 10.02 28.23 -9.25
N GLU A 245 8.95 29.01 -9.35
CA GLU A 245 8.26 29.60 -8.20
C GLU A 245 7.07 28.75 -7.73
N THR A 246 6.46 27.98 -8.63
CA THR A 246 5.22 27.26 -8.33
C THR A 246 5.26 25.84 -8.91
N ILE A 247 4.85 24.88 -8.10
CA ILE A 247 4.66 23.49 -8.51
C ILE A 247 3.29 22.98 -8.10
N ARG A 248 2.88 21.88 -8.70
CA ARG A 248 1.68 21.17 -8.29
C ARG A 248 2.01 19.71 -7.96
N VAL A 249 1.52 19.26 -6.83
CA VAL A 249 1.69 17.87 -6.37
C VAL A 249 0.34 17.22 -6.13
N ILE A 250 0.32 15.89 -6.24
CA ILE A 250 -0.80 15.05 -5.86
C ILE A 250 -0.41 14.36 -4.56
N VAL A 251 -1.20 14.53 -3.52
CA VAL A 251 -0.92 13.97 -2.19
C VAL A 251 -2.02 12.97 -1.83
N TYR A 252 -1.63 11.73 -1.53
CA TYR A 252 -2.54 10.70 -1.05
C TYR A 252 -2.14 10.20 0.33
N SER A 253 -3.04 10.30 1.28
CA SER A 253 -2.91 9.62 2.58
C SER A 253 -3.45 8.20 2.47
N LEU A 254 -2.56 7.21 2.49
CA LEU A 254 -2.89 5.79 2.35
C LEU A 254 -3.03 5.12 3.72
N ARG A 255 -4.02 5.55 4.50
CA ARG A 255 -4.28 4.93 5.81
C ARG A 255 -4.64 3.46 5.65
N GLY A 256 -3.94 2.60 6.38
CA GLY A 256 -4.06 1.14 6.28
C GLY A 256 -3.04 0.48 5.36
N SER A 257 -2.09 1.21 4.75
CA SER A 257 -0.98 0.64 3.96
C SER A 257 -0.14 -0.36 4.77
N HIS A 258 -0.03 -0.18 6.09
CA HIS A 258 0.63 -1.15 6.99
C HIS A 258 0.03 -2.56 6.93
N LEU A 259 -1.26 -2.68 6.61
CA LEU A 259 -1.89 -4.00 6.42
C LEU A 259 -1.35 -4.68 5.16
N VAL A 260 -1.03 -3.91 4.11
CA VAL A 260 -0.38 -4.45 2.89
C VAL A 260 1.00 -5.00 3.24
N TRP A 261 1.82 -4.22 3.95
CA TRP A 261 3.16 -4.63 4.35
C TRP A 261 3.15 -5.82 5.31
N ALA A 262 2.30 -5.77 6.35
CA ALA A 262 2.14 -6.88 7.29
C ALA A 262 1.65 -8.15 6.59
N GLY A 263 0.70 -8.01 5.67
CA GLY A 263 0.21 -9.12 4.86
C GLY A 263 1.31 -9.73 4.01
N TRP A 264 2.12 -8.90 3.37
CA TRP A 264 3.26 -9.35 2.55
C TRP A 264 4.29 -10.14 3.36
N VAL A 265 4.67 -9.61 4.53
CA VAL A 265 5.60 -10.29 5.46
C VAL A 265 5.05 -11.66 5.87
N LEU A 266 3.76 -11.75 6.21
CA LEU A 266 3.15 -13.03 6.59
C LEU A 266 3.10 -14.02 5.43
N VAL A 267 2.84 -13.59 4.20
CA VAL A 267 2.90 -14.45 3.00
C VAL A 267 4.31 -14.99 2.82
N MET A 268 5.33 -14.14 2.92
CA MET A 268 6.74 -14.56 2.77
C MET A 268 7.16 -15.54 3.86
N LEU A 269 6.82 -15.26 5.12
CA LEU A 269 7.10 -16.17 6.25
C LEU A 269 6.37 -17.51 6.09
N GLY A 270 5.11 -17.47 5.65
CA GLY A 270 4.32 -18.66 5.37
C GLY A 270 4.93 -19.51 4.27
N GLY A 271 5.36 -18.88 3.18
CA GLY A 271 6.07 -19.52 2.06
C GLY A 271 7.40 -20.12 2.49
N ALA A 272 8.22 -19.38 3.23
CA ALA A 272 9.50 -19.85 3.74
C ALA A 272 9.34 -21.09 4.65
N LEU A 273 8.35 -21.10 5.55
CA LEU A 273 8.04 -22.26 6.38
C LEU A 273 7.59 -23.47 5.55
N ALA A 274 6.81 -23.25 4.50
CA ALA A 274 6.38 -24.31 3.60
C ALA A 274 7.58 -24.93 2.83
N LEU A 275 8.47 -24.08 2.30
CA LEU A 275 9.67 -24.51 1.56
C LEU A 275 10.66 -25.23 2.48
N ALA A 276 11.00 -24.69 3.63
CA ALA A 276 11.93 -25.32 4.58
C ALA A 276 11.46 -26.71 5.04
N SER A 277 10.16 -27.00 4.90
CA SER A 277 9.58 -28.29 5.24
C SER A 277 9.45 -29.24 4.02
N SER A 278 9.71 -28.76 2.80
CA SER A 278 9.55 -29.52 1.54
C SER A 278 10.78 -30.34 1.14
N ASP A 279 11.98 -29.88 1.48
CA ASP A 279 13.27 -30.38 0.96
C ASP A 279 13.67 -31.83 1.31
N ARG A 280 12.74 -32.66 1.82
CA ARG A 280 13.05 -34.03 2.26
C ARG A 280 12.17 -35.13 1.73
N SER A 281 11.37 -34.89 0.71
CA SER A 281 10.57 -35.95 0.09
C SER A 281 11.20 -36.52 -1.19
N VAL A 282 12.42 -36.10 -1.54
CA VAL A 282 13.08 -36.53 -2.83
C VAL A 282 14.24 -37.54 -2.62
N GLU A 283 14.59 -37.81 -1.38
CA GLU A 283 15.59 -38.86 -1.12
C GLU A 283 14.94 -40.17 -0.62
N HIS A 284 14.25 -40.89 -1.49
CA HIS A 284 14.08 -42.38 -1.43
C HIS A 284 13.71 -42.90 -2.79
#